data_80ff33fe1d67c1a2bf3cb603c1ab7aa5
#
_entry.id   80ff33fe1d67c1a2bf3cb603c1ab7aa5
#
_cell.length_a   1.000
_cell.length_b   1.000
_cell.length_c   1.000
_cell.angle_alpha   90.00
_cell.angle_beta   90.00
_cell.angle_gamma   90.00
#
_symmetry.space_group_name_H-M   'P 1'
#
loop_
_entity.id
_entity.type
_entity.pdbx_description
1 polymer ?
#
loop_
_entity_poly.entity_id
_entity_poly.type
_entity_poly.pdbx_seq_one_letter_code
_entity_poly.pdbx_strand_id
1 'polypeptide(L)'
;MSCNVAFIGLGVMGYPMAGYISKAGHNVTVYNRTAAKADKWIAEYKGSKADTPAKAAEGADFIFTCVGNDENLREVSLGENGLFKTAKKGSVYIDNSTVSAEISRELYAAAKEKGFGFLDAPISGGQAGAEGGILTVMVGGDEDVFKKAEAVIDCYSRKVKLIGKSGSGQLTKMMNQMCIAGAVQGLSEAINFGINAGLDMDIVMETISKGAAQSWQMENRYRTMTDDKFDYGFAVDWMRKDLKIVIEEAKKNGSPVPTTELIDSYYAKVQEMGGNRWDSSSLIALLKKKK
;
A
#
# COMPACT_ATOMS: atom_id res chain seq x y z
N MET A 1 7.29 5.16 25.67
CA MET A 1 8.69 4.66 25.78
C MET A 1 9.29 4.60 24.39
N SER A 2 10.57 4.94 24.23
CA SER A 2 11.27 4.79 22.95
C SER A 2 11.55 3.32 22.69
N CYS A 3 11.35 2.87 21.44
CA CYS A 3 11.63 1.50 20.99
C CYS A 3 12.66 1.54 19.86
N ASN A 4 13.36 0.43 19.64
CA ASN A 4 14.23 0.24 18.48
C ASN A 4 13.39 -0.32 17.31
N VAL A 5 13.39 0.38 16.19
CA VAL A 5 12.56 0.08 15.03
C VAL A 5 13.43 -0.11 13.80
N ALA A 6 13.26 -1.22 13.10
CA ALA A 6 13.81 -1.40 11.74
C ALA A 6 12.73 -1.04 10.72
N PHE A 7 13.08 -0.28 9.68
CA PHE A 7 12.16 0.00 8.57
C PHE A 7 12.81 -0.34 7.23
N ILE A 8 12.25 -1.31 6.52
CA ILE A 8 12.78 -1.91 5.30
C ILE A 8 11.89 -1.53 4.12
N GLY A 9 12.44 -0.76 3.18
CA GLY A 9 11.70 -0.28 2.01
C GLY A 9 11.27 1.19 2.13
N LEU A 10 12.07 2.09 1.56
CA LEU A 10 11.85 3.53 1.53
C LEU A 10 11.28 3.96 0.17
N GLY A 11 10.16 3.34 -0.21
CA GLY A 11 9.35 3.76 -1.34
C GLY A 11 8.55 5.02 -1.02
N VAL A 12 7.65 5.40 -1.93
CA VAL A 12 6.74 6.55 -1.76
C VAL A 12 5.97 6.49 -0.45
N MET A 13 5.59 5.29 -0.01
CA MET A 13 4.85 5.06 1.22
C MET A 13 5.78 4.92 2.44
N GLY A 14 6.78 4.04 2.35
CA GLY A 14 7.63 3.69 3.49
C GLY A 14 8.53 4.82 3.97
N TYR A 15 8.96 5.72 3.06
CA TYR A 15 9.81 6.85 3.42
C TYR A 15 9.17 7.78 4.46
N PRO A 16 7.96 8.34 4.25
CA PRO A 16 7.29 9.16 5.26
C PRO A 16 6.84 8.35 6.48
N MET A 17 6.42 7.09 6.34
CA MET A 17 6.03 6.26 7.49
C MET A 17 7.18 6.08 8.48
N ALA A 18 8.37 5.71 8.00
CA ALA A 18 9.57 5.63 8.82
C ALA A 18 9.90 6.98 9.47
N GLY A 19 9.69 8.09 8.75
CA GLY A 19 9.85 9.46 9.25
C GLY A 19 8.93 9.79 10.42
N TYR A 20 7.65 9.40 10.35
CA TYR A 20 6.69 9.59 11.44
C TYR A 20 7.07 8.79 12.69
N ILE A 21 7.52 7.54 12.54
CA ILE A 21 8.00 6.73 13.65
C ILE A 21 9.21 7.40 14.31
N SER A 22 10.16 7.93 13.53
CA SER A 22 11.31 8.67 14.06
C SER A 22 10.88 9.96 14.78
N LYS A 23 9.96 10.75 14.22
CA LYS A 23 9.41 11.98 14.84
C LYS A 23 8.67 11.69 16.14
N ALA A 24 8.08 10.50 16.29
CA ALA A 24 7.46 10.06 17.54
C ALA A 24 8.49 9.69 18.63
N GLY A 25 9.79 9.76 18.35
CA GLY A 25 10.86 9.56 19.33
C GLY A 25 11.38 8.12 19.41
N HIS A 26 11.08 7.27 18.43
CA HIS A 26 11.66 5.92 18.33
C HIS A 26 13.03 5.95 17.65
N ASN A 27 13.89 4.98 17.97
CA ASN A 27 15.19 4.80 17.34
C ASN A 27 15.02 4.02 16.06
N VAL A 28 15.05 4.67 14.89
CA VAL A 28 14.77 4.03 13.60
C VAL A 28 16.06 3.72 12.86
N THR A 29 16.23 2.45 12.45
CA THR A 29 17.26 2.00 11.51
C THR A 29 16.58 1.63 10.19
N VAL A 30 16.94 2.32 9.10
CA VAL A 30 16.33 2.10 7.80
C VAL A 30 17.20 1.27 6.88
N TYR A 31 16.56 0.51 5.99
CA TYR A 31 17.20 -0.15 4.87
C TYR A 31 16.40 0.07 3.58
N ASN A 32 17.10 0.31 2.49
CA ASN A 32 16.51 0.29 1.16
C ASN A 32 17.51 -0.26 0.13
N ARG A 33 17.04 -1.09 -0.81
CA ARG A 33 17.87 -1.67 -1.88
C ARG A 33 18.67 -0.61 -2.66
N THR A 34 18.07 0.56 -2.93
CA THR A 34 18.76 1.73 -3.46
C THR A 34 19.27 2.55 -2.28
N ALA A 35 20.56 2.44 -1.95
CA ALA A 35 21.20 3.05 -0.78
C ALA A 35 20.98 4.58 -0.69
N ALA A 36 21.03 5.28 -1.83
CA ALA A 36 20.80 6.72 -1.89
C ALA A 36 19.45 7.18 -1.25
N LYS A 37 18.42 6.31 -1.22
CA LYS A 37 17.17 6.63 -0.52
C LYS A 37 17.33 6.60 0.99
N ALA A 38 18.14 5.67 1.52
CA ALA A 38 18.45 5.62 2.93
C ALA A 38 19.33 6.81 3.33
N ASP A 39 20.30 7.19 2.47
CA ASP A 39 21.14 8.38 2.67
C ASP A 39 20.29 9.64 2.75
N LYS A 40 19.34 9.82 1.83
CA LYS A 40 18.40 10.93 1.86
C LYS A 40 17.57 10.93 3.14
N TRP A 41 17.09 9.75 3.57
CA TRP A 41 16.24 9.62 4.74
C TRP A 41 16.97 10.04 6.03
N ILE A 42 18.21 9.58 6.26
CA ILE A 42 19.01 9.94 7.45
C ILE A 42 19.48 11.40 7.44
N ALA A 43 19.50 12.06 6.29
CA ALA A 43 19.75 13.51 6.19
C ALA A 43 18.54 14.35 6.62
N GLU A 44 17.32 13.78 6.52
CA GLU A 44 16.05 14.46 6.83
C GLU A 44 15.51 14.11 8.22
N TYR A 45 15.67 12.84 8.64
CA TYR A 45 15.14 12.31 9.90
C TYR A 45 16.25 11.80 10.82
N LYS A 46 15.98 11.81 12.13
CA LYS A 46 16.87 11.18 13.11
C LYS A 46 16.81 9.65 12.97
N GLY A 47 17.96 9.02 12.87
CA GLY A 47 18.05 7.56 12.79
C GLY A 47 19.36 7.10 12.17
N SER A 48 19.40 5.82 11.85
CA SER A 48 20.55 5.19 11.21
C SER A 48 20.13 4.42 9.96
N LYS A 49 21.11 4.03 9.13
CA LYS A 49 20.91 3.14 7.99
C LYS A 49 21.70 1.86 8.17
N ALA A 50 21.23 0.80 7.54
CA ALA A 50 21.94 -0.48 7.46
C ALA A 50 22.11 -0.92 6.00
N ASP A 51 23.11 -1.80 5.74
CA ASP A 51 23.43 -2.26 4.39
C ASP A 51 22.60 -3.48 3.98
N THR A 52 21.94 -4.16 4.93
CA THR A 52 21.08 -5.32 4.69
C THR A 52 19.84 -5.29 5.58
N PRO A 53 18.75 -5.99 5.18
CA PRO A 53 17.58 -6.16 6.05
C PRO A 53 17.94 -6.81 7.39
N ALA A 54 18.84 -7.81 7.39
CA ALA A 54 19.32 -8.47 8.60
C ALA A 54 19.99 -7.47 9.57
N LYS A 55 20.92 -6.65 9.07
CA LYS A 55 21.58 -5.63 9.90
C LYS A 55 20.59 -4.58 10.43
N ALA A 56 19.59 -4.21 9.62
CA ALA A 56 18.54 -3.28 10.08
C ALA A 56 17.71 -3.86 11.23
N ALA A 57 17.39 -5.17 11.16
CA ALA A 57 16.56 -5.87 12.13
C ALA A 57 17.29 -6.23 13.42
N GLU A 58 18.62 -6.14 13.46
CA GLU A 58 19.42 -6.51 14.63
C GLU A 58 19.06 -5.65 15.85
N GLY A 59 18.62 -6.28 16.93
CA GLY A 59 18.21 -5.59 18.16
C GLY A 59 16.87 -4.83 18.10
N ALA A 60 16.18 -4.84 16.96
CA ALA A 60 14.90 -4.16 16.82
C ALA A 60 13.79 -4.81 17.66
N ASP A 61 12.95 -3.98 18.27
CA ASP A 61 11.71 -4.39 18.96
C ASP A 61 10.57 -4.57 17.94
N PHE A 62 10.53 -3.69 16.95
CA PHE A 62 9.57 -3.71 15.84
C PHE A 62 10.30 -3.63 14.51
N ILE A 63 9.87 -4.44 13.55
CA ILE A 63 10.45 -4.51 12.21
C ILE A 63 9.34 -4.26 11.22
N PHE A 64 9.46 -3.22 10.40
CA PHE A 64 8.50 -2.86 9.37
C PHE A 64 9.05 -3.14 7.99
N THR A 65 8.19 -3.65 7.09
CA THR A 65 8.48 -3.74 5.65
C THR A 65 7.42 -3.00 4.84
N CYS A 66 7.85 -2.37 3.74
CA CYS A 66 6.97 -1.80 2.73
C CYS A 66 7.64 -1.93 1.36
N VAL A 67 7.42 -3.07 0.70
CA VAL A 67 8.09 -3.48 -0.55
C VAL A 67 7.10 -3.76 -1.67
N GLY A 68 7.60 -4.09 -2.88
CA GLY A 68 6.79 -4.04 -4.09
C GLY A 68 5.85 -5.24 -4.31
N ASN A 69 6.27 -6.45 -3.97
CA ASN A 69 5.56 -7.69 -4.28
C ASN A 69 6.00 -8.85 -3.37
N ASP A 70 5.39 -10.04 -3.56
CA ASP A 70 5.69 -11.26 -2.79
C ASP A 70 7.17 -11.66 -2.86
N GLU A 71 7.77 -11.60 -4.04
CA GLU A 71 9.19 -11.96 -4.24
C GLU A 71 10.11 -11.04 -3.45
N ASN A 72 9.86 -9.73 -3.52
CA ASN A 72 10.64 -8.76 -2.76
C ASN A 72 10.45 -8.93 -1.25
N LEU A 73 9.22 -9.25 -0.81
CA LEU A 73 8.93 -9.50 0.60
C LEU A 73 9.62 -10.76 1.09
N ARG A 74 9.58 -11.84 0.32
CA ARG A 74 10.29 -13.09 0.65
C ARG A 74 11.79 -12.88 0.72
N GLU A 75 12.37 -12.14 -0.23
CA GLU A 75 13.81 -11.84 -0.27
C GLU A 75 14.26 -11.05 0.98
N VAL A 76 13.60 -9.94 1.31
CA VAL A 76 13.98 -9.13 2.48
C VAL A 76 13.69 -9.84 3.81
N SER A 77 12.80 -10.83 3.83
CA SER A 77 12.43 -11.59 5.02
C SER A 77 13.31 -12.84 5.20
N LEU A 78 13.29 -13.73 4.22
CA LEU A 78 13.86 -15.08 4.29
C LEU A 78 15.17 -15.26 3.49
N GLY A 79 15.51 -14.30 2.63
CA GLY A 79 16.71 -14.36 1.78
C GLY A 79 18.01 -14.46 2.57
N GLU A 80 19.14 -14.57 1.86
CA GLU A 80 20.47 -14.73 2.46
C GLU A 80 20.79 -13.63 3.48
N ASN A 81 20.41 -12.38 3.18
CA ASN A 81 20.57 -11.21 4.05
C ASN A 81 19.24 -10.73 4.64
N GLY A 82 18.24 -11.63 4.74
CA GLY A 82 16.91 -11.34 5.21
C GLY A 82 16.81 -11.11 6.72
N LEU A 83 15.81 -10.34 7.11
CA LEU A 83 15.59 -9.92 8.51
C LEU A 83 15.40 -11.09 9.48
N PHE A 84 14.93 -12.26 9.02
CA PHE A 84 14.77 -13.47 9.85
C PHE A 84 16.10 -14.07 10.37
N LYS A 85 17.26 -13.60 9.87
CA LYS A 85 18.57 -14.03 10.38
C LYS A 85 18.90 -13.43 11.74
N THR A 86 18.38 -12.23 12.03
CA THR A 86 18.78 -11.42 13.20
C THR A 86 17.59 -10.93 14.03
N ALA A 87 16.36 -11.06 13.52
CA ALA A 87 15.16 -10.71 14.28
C ALA A 87 15.15 -11.44 15.63
N LYS A 88 15.08 -10.67 16.72
CA LYS A 88 15.15 -11.23 18.08
C LYS A 88 13.84 -11.87 18.50
N LYS A 89 13.92 -12.88 19.39
CA LYS A 89 12.73 -13.46 20.02
C LYS A 89 11.92 -12.37 20.74
N GLY A 90 10.60 -12.43 20.60
CA GLY A 90 9.66 -11.47 21.21
C GLY A 90 9.50 -10.16 20.47
N SER A 91 10.29 -9.87 19.39
CA SER A 91 10.04 -8.73 18.51
C SER A 91 8.74 -8.92 17.72
N VAL A 92 8.28 -7.87 17.06
CA VAL A 92 7.10 -7.90 16.20
C VAL A 92 7.51 -7.48 14.80
N TYR A 93 7.21 -8.31 13.80
CA TYR A 93 7.37 -7.99 12.40
C TYR A 93 6.03 -7.54 11.81
N ILE A 94 5.97 -6.36 11.22
CA ILE A 94 4.80 -5.71 10.63
C ILE A 94 5.06 -5.50 9.13
N ASP A 95 4.29 -6.16 8.27
CA ASP A 95 4.39 -5.98 6.83
C ASP A 95 3.29 -5.04 6.31
N ASN A 96 3.70 -3.87 5.84
CA ASN A 96 2.80 -2.87 5.23
C ASN A 96 2.71 -3.00 3.70
N SER A 97 3.36 -3.99 3.10
CA SER A 97 3.29 -4.24 1.66
C SER A 97 1.90 -4.71 1.24
N THR A 98 1.52 -4.45 -0.01
CA THR A 98 0.35 -5.10 -0.62
C THR A 98 0.82 -6.33 -1.38
N VAL A 99 0.55 -7.49 -0.83
CA VAL A 99 1.03 -8.81 -1.27
C VAL A 99 -0.08 -9.86 -1.15
N SER A 100 0.19 -11.10 -1.53
CA SER A 100 -0.77 -12.19 -1.38
C SER A 100 -1.01 -12.53 0.11
N ALA A 101 -2.22 -13.03 0.43
CA ALA A 101 -2.48 -13.58 1.75
C ALA A 101 -1.67 -14.87 2.02
N GLU A 102 -1.20 -15.53 0.96
CA GLU A 102 -0.37 -16.72 1.03
C GLU A 102 1.02 -16.44 1.61
N ILE A 103 1.74 -15.43 1.06
CA ILE A 103 3.05 -15.04 1.60
C ILE A 103 2.93 -14.54 3.04
N SER A 104 1.84 -13.84 3.39
CA SER A 104 1.62 -13.40 4.77
C SER A 104 1.47 -14.57 5.73
N ARG A 105 0.76 -15.62 5.34
CA ARG A 105 0.62 -16.86 6.15
C ARG A 105 1.94 -17.65 6.22
N GLU A 106 2.72 -17.69 5.13
CA GLU A 106 4.07 -18.28 5.09
C GLU A 106 4.97 -17.58 6.12
N LEU A 107 5.03 -16.25 6.08
CA LEU A 107 5.88 -15.47 6.98
C LEU A 107 5.39 -15.53 8.44
N TYR A 108 4.08 -15.58 8.67
CA TYR A 108 3.52 -15.78 9.99
C TYR A 108 3.99 -17.12 10.61
N ALA A 109 3.91 -18.21 9.85
CA ALA A 109 4.36 -19.52 10.31
C ALA A 109 5.85 -19.52 10.62
N ALA A 110 6.68 -18.98 9.72
CA ALA A 110 8.12 -18.89 9.91
C ALA A 110 8.52 -17.98 11.09
N ALA A 111 7.81 -16.87 11.32
CA ALA A 111 8.02 -15.98 12.45
C ALA A 111 7.72 -16.69 13.79
N LYS A 112 6.62 -17.43 13.83
CA LYS A 112 6.20 -18.21 14.99
C LYS A 112 7.24 -19.28 15.37
N GLU A 113 7.80 -20.00 14.40
CA GLU A 113 8.87 -20.98 14.62
C GLU A 113 10.12 -20.35 15.24
N LYS A 114 10.43 -19.09 14.85
CA LYS A 114 11.57 -18.33 15.37
C LYS A 114 11.27 -17.59 16.68
N GLY A 115 10.01 -17.58 17.13
CA GLY A 115 9.59 -17.00 18.40
C GLY A 115 9.41 -15.49 18.40
N PHE A 116 9.04 -14.88 17.26
CA PHE A 116 8.62 -13.49 17.18
C PHE A 116 7.23 -13.36 16.53
N GLY A 117 6.54 -12.24 16.76
CA GLY A 117 5.21 -12.00 16.22
C GLY A 117 5.24 -11.52 14.78
N PHE A 118 4.19 -11.82 14.01
CA PHE A 118 3.99 -11.30 12.66
C PHE A 118 2.59 -10.71 12.48
N LEU A 119 2.52 -9.57 11.78
CA LEU A 119 1.29 -8.90 11.39
C LEU A 119 1.36 -8.55 9.90
N ASP A 120 0.38 -8.98 9.12
CA ASP A 120 0.12 -8.40 7.80
C ASP A 120 -0.72 -7.13 8.00
N ALA A 121 -0.18 -6.01 7.61
CA ALA A 121 -0.73 -4.69 7.93
C ALA A 121 -0.73 -3.73 6.72
N PRO A 122 -1.29 -4.15 5.56
CA PRO A 122 -1.35 -3.31 4.38
C PRO A 122 -2.11 -2.00 4.65
N ILE A 123 -1.78 -0.98 3.85
CA ILE A 123 -2.17 0.41 4.07
C ILE A 123 -3.05 0.95 2.95
N SER A 124 -3.89 1.92 3.26
CA SER A 124 -4.69 2.69 2.34
C SER A 124 -4.63 4.19 2.67
N GLY A 125 -4.66 5.04 1.64
CA GLY A 125 -4.58 6.51 1.75
C GLY A 125 -3.69 7.15 0.68
N GLY A 126 -2.96 6.32 -0.10
CA GLY A 126 -2.06 6.78 -1.15
C GLY A 126 -0.90 7.62 -0.62
N GLN A 127 -0.15 8.25 -1.53
CA GLN A 127 1.00 9.08 -1.21
C GLN A 127 0.62 10.22 -0.24
N ALA A 128 -0.46 10.94 -0.52
CA ALA A 128 -0.91 12.04 0.33
C ALA A 128 -1.24 11.59 1.77
N GLY A 129 -1.84 10.40 1.93
CA GLY A 129 -2.11 9.81 3.24
C GLY A 129 -0.84 9.43 3.99
N ALA A 130 0.18 8.92 3.29
CA ALA A 130 1.48 8.60 3.88
C ALA A 130 2.24 9.86 4.30
N GLU A 131 2.30 10.88 3.43
CA GLU A 131 2.92 12.18 3.71
C GLU A 131 2.20 12.94 4.84
N GLY A 132 0.88 12.79 4.94
CA GLY A 132 0.07 13.38 6.01
C GLY A 132 0.06 12.60 7.33
N GLY A 133 0.65 11.40 7.40
CA GLY A 133 0.59 10.54 8.60
C GLY A 133 -0.83 10.09 8.95
N ILE A 134 -1.71 9.93 7.96
CA ILE A 134 -3.15 9.66 8.15
C ILE A 134 -3.61 8.41 7.41
N LEU A 135 -2.75 7.41 7.30
CA LEU A 135 -3.09 6.15 6.64
C LEU A 135 -4.17 5.37 7.41
N THR A 136 -4.88 4.52 6.68
CA THR A 136 -5.70 3.45 7.26
C THR A 136 -4.92 2.15 7.16
N VAL A 137 -4.80 1.42 8.26
CA VAL A 137 -4.04 0.17 8.35
C VAL A 137 -4.98 -0.98 8.69
N MET A 138 -4.98 -2.02 7.85
CA MET A 138 -5.81 -3.22 7.97
C MET A 138 -4.93 -4.37 8.47
N VAL A 139 -5.12 -4.80 9.73
CA VAL A 139 -4.19 -5.74 10.37
C VAL A 139 -4.76 -7.15 10.42
N GLY A 140 -3.95 -8.13 10.02
CA GLY A 140 -4.17 -9.56 10.28
C GLY A 140 -3.07 -10.12 11.16
N GLY A 141 -3.44 -10.98 12.11
CA GLY A 141 -2.49 -11.63 13.03
C GLY A 141 -3.07 -11.91 14.41
N ASP A 142 -2.20 -12.19 15.37
CA ASP A 142 -2.58 -12.48 16.74
C ASP A 142 -2.88 -11.19 17.54
N GLU A 143 -3.92 -11.22 18.36
CA GLU A 143 -4.40 -10.03 19.09
C GLU A 143 -3.36 -9.47 20.08
N ASP A 144 -2.64 -10.34 20.77
CA ASP A 144 -1.60 -9.94 21.72
C ASP A 144 -0.39 -9.32 21.02
N VAL A 145 -0.05 -9.78 19.81
CA VAL A 145 0.97 -9.21 18.94
C VAL A 145 0.53 -7.83 18.44
N PHE A 146 -0.74 -7.71 18.01
CA PHE A 146 -1.33 -6.44 17.57
C PHE A 146 -1.29 -5.39 18.69
N LYS A 147 -1.74 -5.72 19.89
CA LYS A 147 -1.73 -4.81 21.05
C LYS A 147 -0.35 -4.26 21.37
N LYS A 148 0.72 -5.03 21.13
CA LYS A 148 2.10 -4.56 21.31
C LYS A 148 2.52 -3.54 20.24
N ALA A 149 2.06 -3.72 19.00
CA ALA A 149 2.47 -2.92 17.84
C ALA A 149 1.60 -1.68 17.59
N GLU A 150 0.37 -1.66 18.07
CA GLU A 150 -0.65 -0.66 17.78
C GLU A 150 -0.13 0.78 17.94
N ALA A 151 0.50 1.09 19.06
CA ALA A 151 1.01 2.42 19.34
C ALA A 151 2.12 2.89 18.36
N VAL A 152 2.91 1.96 17.80
CA VAL A 152 3.94 2.31 16.81
C VAL A 152 3.31 2.44 15.43
N ILE A 153 2.30 1.65 15.11
CA ILE A 153 1.52 1.78 13.86
C ILE A 153 0.74 3.10 13.84
N ASP A 154 0.24 3.55 14.98
CA ASP A 154 -0.50 4.83 15.11
C ASP A 154 0.36 6.06 14.79
N CYS A 155 1.69 5.95 14.83
CA CYS A 155 2.57 7.07 14.47
C CYS A 155 2.33 7.61 13.05
N TYR A 156 1.87 6.77 12.11
CA TYR A 156 1.63 7.13 10.70
C TYR A 156 0.19 6.87 10.23
N SER A 157 -0.71 6.55 11.14
CA SER A 157 -2.08 6.21 10.79
C SER A 157 -3.12 7.06 11.53
N ARG A 158 -4.26 7.29 10.89
CA ARG A 158 -5.46 7.83 11.53
C ARG A 158 -6.41 6.74 11.99
N LYS A 159 -6.24 5.52 11.47
CA LYS A 159 -7.07 4.36 11.80
C LYS A 159 -6.28 3.09 11.60
N VAL A 160 -6.17 2.31 12.65
CA VAL A 160 -5.64 0.95 12.62
C VAL A 160 -6.68 0.00 13.18
N LYS A 161 -6.84 -1.19 12.57
CA LYS A 161 -7.81 -2.16 13.06
C LYS A 161 -7.32 -3.59 12.81
N LEU A 162 -7.34 -4.40 13.86
CA LEU A 162 -7.22 -5.86 13.73
C LEU A 162 -8.50 -6.41 13.10
N ILE A 163 -8.38 -7.06 11.96
CA ILE A 163 -9.49 -7.62 11.18
C ILE A 163 -9.73 -9.09 11.54
N GLY A 164 -8.63 -9.83 11.75
CA GLY A 164 -8.70 -11.27 12.03
C GLY A 164 -7.32 -11.90 12.04
N LYS A 165 -7.26 -13.21 11.78
CA LYS A 165 -6.02 -14.00 11.74
C LYS A 165 -5.10 -13.52 10.60
N SER A 166 -3.85 -14.00 10.59
CA SER A 166 -2.88 -13.70 9.54
C SER A 166 -3.44 -13.94 8.14
N GLY A 167 -3.20 -12.98 7.24
CA GLY A 167 -3.76 -12.88 5.90
C GLY A 167 -5.06 -12.05 5.82
N SER A 168 -5.74 -11.76 6.95
CA SER A 168 -6.99 -10.99 6.93
C SER A 168 -6.77 -9.52 6.57
N GLY A 169 -5.63 -8.95 6.89
CA GLY A 169 -5.25 -7.61 6.45
C GLY A 169 -5.14 -7.54 4.93
N GLN A 170 -4.42 -8.50 4.32
CA GLN A 170 -4.27 -8.56 2.85
C GLN A 170 -5.61 -8.82 2.15
N LEU A 171 -6.44 -9.73 2.66
CA LEU A 171 -7.78 -9.96 2.11
C LEU A 171 -8.63 -8.69 2.16
N THR A 172 -8.55 -7.93 3.25
CA THR A 172 -9.24 -6.64 3.37
C THR A 172 -8.68 -5.61 2.38
N LYS A 173 -7.36 -5.59 2.18
CA LYS A 173 -6.73 -4.74 1.16
C LYS A 173 -7.18 -5.11 -0.25
N MET A 174 -7.34 -6.39 -0.56
CA MET A 174 -7.90 -6.85 -1.84
C MET A 174 -9.31 -6.29 -2.08
N MET A 175 -10.19 -6.36 -1.07
CA MET A 175 -11.53 -5.74 -1.14
C MET A 175 -11.44 -4.22 -1.39
N ASN A 176 -10.54 -3.52 -0.69
CA ASN A 176 -10.29 -2.09 -0.90
C ASN A 176 -9.88 -1.80 -2.35
N GLN A 177 -8.99 -2.61 -2.95
CA GLN A 177 -8.52 -2.40 -4.32
C GLN A 177 -9.62 -2.67 -5.36
N MET A 178 -10.48 -3.68 -5.15
CA MET A 178 -11.67 -3.89 -5.99
C MET A 178 -12.60 -2.68 -5.98
N CYS A 179 -12.90 -2.13 -4.79
CA CYS A 179 -13.74 -0.95 -4.65
C CYS A 179 -13.13 0.28 -5.35
N ILE A 180 -11.81 0.50 -5.20
CA ILE A 180 -11.13 1.62 -5.86
C ILE A 180 -11.20 1.47 -7.38
N ALA A 181 -10.88 0.29 -7.91
CA ALA A 181 -10.89 0.05 -9.35
C ALA A 181 -12.28 0.30 -9.96
N GLY A 182 -13.34 -0.22 -9.30
CA GLY A 182 -14.72 0.00 -9.72
C GLY A 182 -15.13 1.48 -9.68
N ALA A 183 -14.79 2.17 -8.60
CA ALA A 183 -15.11 3.60 -8.45
C ALA A 183 -14.39 4.45 -9.52
N VAL A 184 -13.13 4.17 -9.82
CA VAL A 184 -12.35 4.89 -10.85
C VAL A 184 -12.92 4.64 -12.23
N GLN A 185 -13.28 3.40 -12.57
CA GLN A 185 -13.87 3.09 -13.88
C GLN A 185 -15.23 3.79 -14.06
N GLY A 186 -16.13 3.69 -13.08
CA GLY A 186 -17.42 4.36 -13.14
C GLY A 186 -17.30 5.88 -13.23
N LEU A 187 -16.36 6.47 -12.47
CA LEU A 187 -16.07 7.90 -12.54
C LEU A 187 -15.50 8.31 -13.92
N SER A 188 -14.63 7.48 -14.52
CA SER A 188 -14.07 7.72 -15.85
C SER A 188 -15.18 7.80 -16.91
N GLU A 189 -16.12 6.87 -16.88
CA GLU A 189 -17.26 6.86 -17.78
C GLU A 189 -18.18 8.05 -17.55
N ALA A 190 -18.49 8.38 -16.30
CA ALA A 190 -19.35 9.50 -15.94
C ALA A 190 -18.75 10.85 -16.38
N ILE A 191 -17.44 11.08 -16.18
CA ILE A 191 -16.75 12.29 -16.62
C ILE A 191 -16.78 12.38 -18.15
N ASN A 192 -16.43 11.30 -18.86
CA ASN A 192 -16.44 11.30 -20.32
C ASN A 192 -17.84 11.54 -20.89
N PHE A 193 -18.88 10.95 -20.26
CA PHE A 193 -20.27 11.19 -20.62
C PHE A 193 -20.65 12.67 -20.44
N GLY A 194 -20.31 13.27 -19.29
CA GLY A 194 -20.60 14.67 -19.01
C GLY A 194 -19.94 15.63 -20.00
N ILE A 195 -18.65 15.39 -20.30
CA ILE A 195 -17.89 16.18 -21.32
C ILE A 195 -18.58 16.07 -22.69
N ASN A 196 -18.94 14.86 -23.14
CA ASN A 196 -19.60 14.68 -24.43
C ASN A 196 -21.03 15.27 -24.49
N ALA A 197 -21.69 15.39 -23.33
CA ALA A 197 -23.00 16.04 -23.19
C ALA A 197 -22.90 17.57 -23.07
N GLY A 198 -21.69 18.15 -23.06
CA GLY A 198 -21.46 19.59 -22.94
C GLY A 198 -21.72 20.17 -21.55
N LEU A 199 -21.64 19.33 -20.50
CA LEU A 199 -21.85 19.76 -19.12
C LEU A 199 -20.58 20.42 -18.55
N ASP A 200 -20.76 21.41 -17.69
CA ASP A 200 -19.70 21.96 -16.87
C ASP A 200 -19.34 20.97 -15.76
N MET A 201 -18.16 20.35 -15.89
CA MET A 201 -17.73 19.27 -14.98
C MET A 201 -17.46 19.76 -13.55
N ASP A 202 -17.06 21.03 -13.37
CA ASP A 202 -16.87 21.58 -12.02
C ASP A 202 -18.21 21.70 -11.30
N ILE A 203 -19.25 22.23 -11.96
CA ILE A 203 -20.62 22.33 -11.40
C ILE A 203 -21.20 20.93 -11.13
N VAL A 204 -21.04 20.02 -12.08
CA VAL A 204 -21.53 18.63 -11.91
C VAL A 204 -20.89 17.97 -10.70
N MET A 205 -19.56 18.00 -10.60
CA MET A 205 -18.83 17.32 -9.52
C MET A 205 -19.07 17.98 -8.16
N GLU A 206 -19.18 19.31 -8.08
CA GLU A 206 -19.58 20.00 -6.86
C GLU A 206 -20.95 19.50 -6.37
N THR A 207 -21.89 19.32 -7.30
CA THR A 207 -23.25 18.89 -6.99
C THR A 207 -23.31 17.44 -6.51
N ILE A 208 -22.73 16.49 -7.25
CA ILE A 208 -22.91 15.05 -6.99
C ILE A 208 -21.91 14.48 -5.97
N SER A 209 -20.79 15.15 -5.71
CA SER A 209 -19.75 14.65 -4.79
C SER A 209 -20.19 14.60 -3.32
N LYS A 210 -21.33 15.20 -2.99
CA LYS A 210 -21.91 15.16 -1.63
C LYS A 210 -23.15 14.25 -1.53
N GLY A 211 -23.50 13.61 -2.62
CA GLY A 211 -24.63 12.67 -2.71
C GLY A 211 -24.22 11.21 -2.60
N ALA A 212 -25.13 10.31 -2.92
CA ALA A 212 -24.94 8.85 -2.83
C ALA A 212 -23.84 8.31 -3.75
N ALA A 213 -23.45 9.03 -4.79
CA ALA A 213 -22.37 8.67 -5.71
C ALA A 213 -20.97 9.10 -5.23
N GLN A 214 -20.87 9.73 -4.06
CA GLN A 214 -19.60 10.21 -3.50
C GLN A 214 -18.53 9.14 -3.49
N SER A 215 -17.31 9.53 -3.84
CA SER A 215 -16.11 8.74 -3.60
C SER A 215 -14.89 9.66 -3.39
N TRP A 216 -13.88 9.16 -2.68
CA TRP A 216 -12.61 9.88 -2.56
C TRP A 216 -12.02 10.21 -3.93
N GLN A 217 -12.15 9.31 -4.89
CA GLN A 217 -11.68 9.48 -6.26
C GLN A 217 -12.41 10.64 -6.96
N MET A 218 -13.73 10.74 -6.79
CA MET A 218 -14.52 11.87 -7.32
C MET A 218 -14.01 13.20 -6.76
N GLU A 219 -13.82 13.31 -5.43
CA GLU A 219 -13.41 14.57 -4.81
C GLU A 219 -11.93 14.95 -5.11
N ASN A 220 -11.04 13.97 -5.31
CA ASN A 220 -9.61 14.22 -5.37
C ASN A 220 -8.97 13.93 -6.74
N ARG A 221 -9.72 13.43 -7.71
CA ARG A 221 -9.19 13.02 -9.03
C ARG A 221 -9.91 13.62 -10.23
N TYR A 222 -11.15 14.05 -10.12
CA TYR A 222 -11.91 14.47 -11.30
C TYR A 222 -11.20 15.56 -12.12
N ARG A 223 -10.57 16.55 -11.49
CA ARG A 223 -9.86 17.63 -12.18
C ARG A 223 -8.67 17.12 -12.98
N THR A 224 -7.84 16.28 -12.37
CA THR A 224 -6.69 15.70 -13.08
C THR A 224 -7.12 14.74 -14.18
N MET A 225 -8.27 14.05 -14.03
CA MET A 225 -8.87 13.21 -15.06
C MET A 225 -9.41 14.02 -16.24
N THR A 226 -10.04 15.19 -15.98
CA THR A 226 -10.50 16.10 -17.03
C THR A 226 -9.33 16.72 -17.80
N ASP A 227 -8.24 17.04 -17.10
CA ASP A 227 -7.05 17.70 -17.60
C ASP A 227 -6.01 16.76 -18.23
N ASP A 228 -6.24 15.46 -18.28
CA ASP A 228 -5.28 14.43 -18.74
C ASP A 228 -3.93 14.46 -18.01
N LYS A 229 -3.93 14.74 -16.70
CA LYS A 229 -2.74 14.81 -15.86
C LYS A 229 -2.65 13.54 -15.01
N PHE A 230 -1.70 12.66 -15.30
CA PHE A 230 -1.58 11.35 -14.64
C PHE A 230 -0.20 11.07 -14.05
N ASP A 231 0.77 11.98 -14.12
CA ASP A 231 2.16 11.78 -13.67
C ASP A 231 2.30 11.92 -12.14
N TYR A 232 1.48 11.22 -11.37
CA TYR A 232 1.46 11.24 -9.91
C TYR A 232 0.74 10.00 -9.35
N GLY A 233 0.67 9.91 -8.03
CA GLY A 233 -0.25 9.03 -7.30
C GLY A 233 0.12 7.56 -7.35
N PHE A 234 -0.87 6.69 -7.65
CA PHE A 234 -0.74 5.24 -7.61
C PHE A 234 -0.67 4.64 -9.01
N ALA A 235 0.52 4.20 -9.39
CA ALA A 235 0.81 3.76 -10.75
C ALA A 235 -0.04 2.56 -11.21
N VAL A 236 -0.41 2.56 -12.49
CA VAL A 236 -1.12 1.48 -13.18
C VAL A 236 -0.43 0.13 -12.96
N ASP A 237 0.91 0.05 -13.03
CA ASP A 237 1.66 -1.19 -12.77
C ASP A 237 1.33 -1.78 -11.39
N TRP A 238 1.22 -0.94 -10.36
CA TRP A 238 0.88 -1.38 -9.00
C TRP A 238 -0.59 -1.76 -8.87
N MET A 239 -1.50 -1.03 -9.53
CA MET A 239 -2.91 -1.41 -9.53
C MET A 239 -3.10 -2.76 -10.22
N ARG A 240 -2.48 -3.01 -11.36
CA ARG A 240 -2.53 -4.29 -12.05
C ARG A 240 -1.96 -5.43 -11.22
N LYS A 241 -0.84 -5.20 -10.53
CA LYS A 241 -0.31 -6.17 -9.56
C LYS A 241 -1.35 -6.50 -8.48
N ASP A 242 -1.98 -5.47 -7.91
CA ASP A 242 -2.97 -5.65 -6.85
C ASP A 242 -4.21 -6.42 -7.36
N LEU A 243 -4.74 -6.06 -8.55
CA LEU A 243 -5.89 -6.75 -9.14
C LEU A 243 -5.55 -8.20 -9.52
N LYS A 244 -4.31 -8.48 -9.96
CA LYS A 244 -3.87 -9.85 -10.21
C LYS A 244 -3.91 -10.69 -8.92
N ILE A 245 -3.42 -10.16 -7.79
CA ILE A 245 -3.51 -10.83 -6.49
C ILE A 245 -4.97 -11.10 -6.12
N VAL A 246 -5.88 -10.13 -6.34
CA VAL A 246 -7.33 -10.31 -6.12
C VAL A 246 -7.89 -11.46 -6.97
N ILE A 247 -7.60 -11.46 -8.27
CA ILE A 247 -8.13 -12.46 -9.22
C ILE A 247 -7.63 -13.86 -8.85
N GLU A 248 -6.36 -13.99 -8.46
CA GLU A 248 -5.78 -15.26 -8.03
C GLU A 248 -6.41 -15.77 -6.71
N GLU A 249 -6.61 -14.89 -5.73
CA GLU A 249 -7.27 -15.25 -4.48
C GLU A 249 -8.76 -15.58 -4.69
N ALA A 250 -9.45 -14.84 -5.56
CA ALA A 250 -10.85 -15.08 -5.90
C ALA A 250 -11.06 -16.48 -6.52
N LYS A 251 -10.12 -16.94 -7.36
CA LYS A 251 -10.14 -18.34 -7.87
C LYS A 251 -9.99 -19.36 -6.75
N LYS A 252 -9.13 -19.10 -5.75
CA LYS A 252 -8.91 -20.01 -4.63
C LYS A 252 -10.12 -20.11 -3.70
N ASN A 253 -10.81 -19.00 -3.46
CA ASN A 253 -11.96 -18.94 -2.55
C ASN A 253 -13.33 -19.10 -3.25
N GLY A 254 -13.34 -19.27 -4.58
CA GLY A 254 -14.55 -19.48 -5.38
C GLY A 254 -15.42 -18.25 -5.62
N SER A 255 -14.88 -17.04 -5.41
CA SER A 255 -15.63 -15.79 -5.62
C SER A 255 -15.54 -15.33 -7.09
N PRO A 256 -16.66 -15.15 -7.81
CA PRO A 256 -16.62 -14.52 -9.13
C PRO A 256 -16.32 -13.03 -9.01
N VAL A 257 -15.35 -12.53 -9.80
CA VAL A 257 -14.94 -11.11 -9.80
C VAL A 257 -14.92 -10.50 -11.22
N PRO A 258 -16.00 -10.64 -12.01
CA PRO A 258 -15.99 -10.28 -13.44
C PRO A 258 -15.68 -8.81 -13.69
N THR A 259 -16.14 -7.89 -12.84
CA THR A 259 -15.84 -6.46 -12.95
C THR A 259 -14.35 -6.18 -12.73
N THR A 260 -13.73 -6.84 -11.76
CA THR A 260 -12.29 -6.70 -11.48
C THR A 260 -11.44 -7.18 -12.66
N GLU A 261 -11.80 -8.33 -13.24
CA GLU A 261 -11.13 -8.89 -14.42
C GLU A 261 -11.25 -7.96 -15.63
N LEU A 262 -12.44 -7.41 -15.86
CA LEU A 262 -12.67 -6.45 -16.93
C LEU A 262 -11.83 -5.17 -16.75
N ILE A 263 -11.81 -4.61 -15.55
CA ILE A 263 -11.04 -3.39 -15.28
C ILE A 263 -9.53 -3.65 -15.37
N ASP A 264 -9.02 -4.82 -14.94
CA ASP A 264 -7.61 -5.17 -15.16
C ASP A 264 -7.27 -5.20 -16.67
N SER A 265 -8.19 -5.71 -17.51
CA SER A 265 -8.00 -5.68 -18.97
C SER A 265 -7.94 -4.25 -19.53
N TYR A 266 -8.65 -3.30 -18.93
CA TYR A 266 -8.58 -1.89 -19.30
C TYR A 266 -7.24 -1.28 -18.88
N TYR A 267 -6.76 -1.56 -17.68
CA TYR A 267 -5.42 -1.13 -17.26
C TYR A 267 -4.31 -1.72 -18.14
N ALA A 268 -4.47 -2.95 -18.67
CA ALA A 268 -3.55 -3.49 -19.66
C ALA A 268 -3.47 -2.59 -20.91
N LYS A 269 -4.62 -2.12 -21.42
CA LYS A 269 -4.66 -1.17 -22.54
C LYS A 269 -4.02 0.18 -22.20
N VAL A 270 -4.14 0.67 -20.97
CA VAL A 270 -3.42 1.89 -20.53
C VAL A 270 -1.91 1.67 -20.57
N GLN A 271 -1.42 0.48 -20.18
CA GLN A 271 0.01 0.14 -20.30
C GLN A 271 0.47 0.10 -21.76
N GLU A 272 -0.34 -0.45 -22.69
CA GLU A 272 -0.06 -0.44 -24.13
C GLU A 272 0.06 0.99 -24.71
N MET A 273 -0.61 1.96 -24.08
CA MET A 273 -0.49 3.38 -24.41
C MET A 273 0.77 4.06 -23.81
N GLY A 274 1.63 3.31 -23.10
CA GLY A 274 2.78 3.82 -22.36
C GLY A 274 2.47 4.34 -20.96
N GLY A 275 1.26 4.10 -20.44
CA GLY A 275 0.77 4.60 -19.16
C GLY A 275 1.16 3.77 -17.94
N ASN A 276 2.23 2.98 -18.01
CA ASN A 276 2.70 2.11 -16.92
C ASN A 276 2.84 2.82 -15.58
N ARG A 277 3.33 4.08 -15.62
CA ARG A 277 3.58 4.88 -14.43
C ARG A 277 2.50 5.92 -14.16
N TRP A 278 1.49 6.02 -15.01
CA TRP A 278 0.35 6.91 -14.79
C TRP A 278 -0.46 6.50 -13.56
N ASP A 279 -1.07 7.50 -12.92
CA ASP A 279 -2.03 7.24 -11.83
C ASP A 279 -3.18 6.35 -12.29
N SER A 280 -3.68 5.51 -11.42
CA SER A 280 -4.78 4.58 -11.69
C SER A 280 -6.06 5.28 -12.23
N SER A 281 -6.22 6.59 -12.02
CA SER A 281 -7.31 7.37 -12.61
C SER A 281 -7.21 7.55 -14.13
N SER A 282 -6.11 7.14 -14.75
CA SER A 282 -5.87 7.21 -16.20
C SER A 282 -6.78 6.31 -17.07
N LEU A 283 -7.65 5.49 -16.47
CA LEU A 283 -8.67 4.72 -17.23
C LEU A 283 -9.51 5.61 -18.15
N ILE A 284 -9.75 6.85 -17.80
CA ILE A 284 -10.48 7.82 -18.64
C ILE A 284 -9.79 8.06 -19.99
N ALA A 285 -8.47 7.92 -20.07
CA ALA A 285 -7.73 8.11 -21.32
C ALA A 285 -8.15 7.12 -22.43
N LEU A 286 -8.68 5.95 -22.05
CA LEU A 286 -9.23 4.97 -23.00
C LEU A 286 -10.54 5.41 -23.66
N LEU A 287 -11.28 6.31 -23.01
CA LEU A 287 -12.63 6.71 -23.40
C LEU A 287 -12.66 7.98 -24.26
N LYS A 288 -11.60 8.79 -24.14
CA LYS A 288 -11.49 10.03 -24.91
C LYS A 288 -11.25 9.73 -26.39
N LYS A 289 -11.97 10.40 -27.29
CA LYS A 289 -11.72 10.32 -28.73
C LYS A 289 -10.29 10.80 -29.01
N LYS A 290 -9.49 9.99 -29.72
CA LYS A 290 -8.21 10.49 -30.26
C LYS A 290 -8.51 11.70 -31.14
N LYS A 291 -7.97 12.85 -30.74
CA LYS A 291 -8.02 14.07 -31.58
C LYS A 291 -7.20 13.87 -32.85
#